data_b1e71e0366b2e206501044a1fae01590
#
_entry.id   b1e71e0366b2e206501044a1fae01590
#
_cell.length_a   1.000
_cell.length_b   1.000
_cell.length_c   1.000
_cell.angle_alpha   90.00
_cell.angle_beta   90.00
_cell.angle_gamma   90.00
#
_symmetry.space_group_name_H-M   'P 1'
#
loop_
_entity.id
_entity.type
_entity.pdbx_description
1 polymer ?
#
loop_
_entity_poly.entity_id
_entity_poly.type
_entity_poly.pdbx_seq_one_letter_code
_entity_poly.pdbx_strand_id
1 'polypeptide(L)'
;MKSFIAQKREKLNKAVLRFYGDKLSYGEFMKLLRIKDISVCGKRVNFDVTVDIGDEIKVYFDESKKTAEVKPITVAFKDDNLLVAVKPAKTDIYDFESRVKGSYPSARLAHRIDTNTQGLVVFTLNDIAEKEAYRSFKSRLIKKTYLAEVYGVFSPRAGRLTDYLLKDEKSGTVKIFKTPVA
;
A
#
# COMPACT_ATOMS: atom_id res chain seq x y z
N MET A 1 12.19 18.44 9.94
CA MET A 1 11.74 19.11 8.71
C MET A 1 12.89 19.21 7.73
N LYS A 2 12.72 18.81 6.49
CA LYS A 2 13.70 18.99 5.41
C LYS A 2 13.01 19.55 4.19
N SER A 3 13.76 20.33 3.39
CA SER A 3 13.30 20.85 2.09
C SER A 3 14.30 20.49 0.99
N PHE A 4 13.79 20.34 -0.23
CA PHE A 4 14.59 20.12 -1.43
C PHE A 4 13.86 20.65 -2.67
N ILE A 5 14.59 20.79 -3.77
CA ILE A 5 14.05 21.26 -5.04
C ILE A 5 13.83 20.07 -5.98
N ALA A 6 12.69 20.04 -6.64
CA ALA A 6 12.39 19.03 -7.65
C ALA A 6 13.33 19.17 -8.86
N GLN A 7 13.99 18.10 -9.25
CA GLN A 7 14.99 18.07 -10.32
C GLN A 7 14.40 17.72 -11.69
N LYS A 8 13.18 17.20 -11.73
CA LYS A 8 12.45 16.83 -12.94
C LYS A 8 10.96 16.83 -12.69
N ARG A 9 10.18 16.89 -13.76
CA ARG A 9 8.73 16.75 -13.67
C ARG A 9 8.35 15.30 -13.39
N GLU A 10 7.72 15.05 -12.24
CA GLU A 10 7.30 13.72 -11.81
C GLU A 10 6.21 13.79 -10.72
N LYS A 11 5.70 12.64 -10.31
CA LYS A 11 4.82 12.56 -9.13
C LYS A 11 5.59 12.87 -7.85
N LEU A 12 4.95 13.57 -6.92
CA LEU A 12 5.52 13.99 -5.64
C LEU A 12 6.06 12.79 -4.84
N ASN A 13 5.36 11.64 -4.86
CA ASN A 13 5.83 10.42 -4.23
C ASN A 13 7.23 10.01 -4.71
N LYS A 14 7.47 10.06 -6.03
CA LYS A 14 8.78 9.69 -6.61
C LYS A 14 9.88 10.65 -6.18
N ALA A 15 9.59 11.95 -6.16
CA ALA A 15 10.55 12.97 -5.74
C ALA A 15 10.90 12.81 -4.26
N VAL A 16 9.89 12.68 -3.39
CA VAL A 16 10.08 12.56 -1.94
C VAL A 16 10.77 11.25 -1.56
N LEU A 17 10.33 10.12 -2.09
CA LEU A 17 10.92 8.82 -1.75
C LEU A 17 12.36 8.70 -2.27
N ARG A 18 12.68 9.28 -3.43
CA ARG A 18 14.06 9.35 -3.92
C ARG A 18 14.95 10.20 -3.00
N PHE A 19 14.44 11.34 -2.50
CA PHE A 19 15.21 12.22 -1.61
C PHE A 19 15.49 11.58 -0.25
N TYR A 20 14.52 10.85 0.30
CA TYR A 20 14.65 10.23 1.61
C TYR A 20 15.27 8.82 1.56
N GLY A 21 15.22 8.13 0.41
CA GLY A 21 15.65 6.73 0.29
C GLY A 21 14.94 5.83 1.30
N ASP A 22 15.70 4.97 1.98
CA ASP A 22 15.17 4.03 2.97
C ASP A 22 14.67 4.69 4.27
N LYS A 23 14.87 6.02 4.41
CA LYS A 23 14.44 6.75 5.60
C LYS A 23 12.95 7.08 5.63
N LEU A 24 12.25 7.00 4.50
CA LEU A 24 10.82 7.26 4.39
C LEU A 24 10.17 6.21 3.49
N SER A 25 9.28 5.40 4.04
CA SER A 25 8.50 4.44 3.27
C SER A 25 7.34 5.12 2.53
N TYR A 26 6.79 4.43 1.52
CA TYR A 26 5.60 4.92 0.81
C TYR A 26 4.39 5.08 1.73
N GLY A 27 4.21 4.18 2.71
CA GLY A 27 3.12 4.27 3.68
C GLY A 27 3.24 5.50 4.59
N GLU A 28 4.46 5.82 5.04
CA GLU A 28 4.75 7.04 5.80
C GLU A 28 4.50 8.29 4.93
N PHE A 29 4.94 8.29 3.67
CA PHE A 29 4.63 9.36 2.72
C PHE A 29 3.11 9.59 2.60
N MET A 30 2.31 8.54 2.40
CA MET A 30 0.86 8.64 2.32
C MET A 30 0.22 9.12 3.63
N LYS A 31 0.81 8.78 4.78
CA LYS A 31 0.37 9.30 6.08
C LYS A 31 0.65 10.79 6.18
N LEU A 32 1.84 11.25 5.81
CA LEU A 32 2.22 12.67 5.81
C LEU A 32 1.30 13.48 4.88
N LEU A 33 0.94 12.95 3.71
CA LEU A 33 -0.05 13.59 2.82
C LEU A 33 -1.41 13.75 3.50
N ARG A 34 -1.93 12.71 4.14
CA ARG A 34 -3.24 12.74 4.81
C ARG A 34 -3.31 13.79 5.93
N ILE A 35 -2.23 13.94 6.70
CA ILE A 35 -2.14 14.95 7.77
C ILE A 35 -1.62 16.32 7.27
N LYS A 36 -1.43 16.45 5.95
CA LYS A 36 -0.93 17.67 5.28
C LYS A 36 0.46 18.10 5.74
N ASP A 37 1.33 17.16 6.06
CA ASP A 37 2.71 17.41 6.47
C ASP A 37 3.71 17.40 5.31
N ILE A 38 3.20 17.68 4.09
CA ILE A 38 4.02 17.96 2.92
C ILE A 38 3.49 19.25 2.26
N SER A 39 4.41 20.12 1.85
CA SER A 39 4.07 21.30 1.05
C SER A 39 4.90 21.36 -0.23
N VAL A 40 4.29 21.91 -1.29
CA VAL A 40 4.92 22.20 -2.58
C VAL A 40 4.75 23.68 -2.84
N CYS A 41 5.86 24.40 -3.06
CA CYS A 41 5.88 25.86 -3.24
C CYS A 41 5.09 26.59 -2.15
N GLY A 42 5.29 26.21 -0.89
CA GLY A 42 4.64 26.78 0.28
C GLY A 42 3.18 26.36 0.52
N LYS A 43 2.53 25.65 -0.40
CA LYS A 43 1.14 25.15 -0.26
C LYS A 43 1.12 23.74 0.28
N ARG A 44 0.38 23.48 1.37
CA ARG A 44 0.15 22.15 1.91
C ARG A 44 -0.66 21.29 0.95
N VAL A 45 -0.22 20.06 0.72
CA VAL A 45 -0.88 19.10 -0.18
C VAL A 45 -1.37 17.88 0.59
N ASN A 46 -2.47 17.28 0.14
CA ASN A 46 -3.09 16.09 0.76
C ASN A 46 -3.28 14.92 -0.22
N PHE A 47 -2.78 15.07 -1.43
CA PHE A 47 -2.76 14.03 -2.46
C PHE A 47 -1.46 14.11 -3.27
N ASP A 48 -1.15 13.07 -4.01
CA ASP A 48 0.08 12.93 -4.78
C ASP A 48 0.01 13.77 -6.07
N VAL A 49 0.40 15.04 -5.95
CA VAL A 49 0.46 16.00 -7.08
C VAL A 49 1.63 15.70 -8.03
N THR A 50 1.58 16.26 -9.22
CA THR A 50 2.76 16.36 -10.09
C THR A 50 3.54 17.61 -9.71
N VAL A 51 4.85 17.47 -9.56
CA VAL A 51 5.79 18.57 -9.31
C VAL A 51 6.60 18.84 -10.58
N ASP A 52 6.96 20.11 -10.80
CA ASP A 52 7.78 20.54 -11.91
C ASP A 52 9.21 20.87 -11.44
N ILE A 53 10.14 20.98 -12.40
CA ILE A 53 11.53 21.38 -12.12
C ILE A 53 11.53 22.74 -11.41
N GLY A 54 12.25 22.84 -10.30
CA GLY A 54 12.35 24.05 -9.51
C GLY A 54 11.33 24.18 -8.38
N ASP A 55 10.31 23.32 -8.31
CA ASP A 55 9.36 23.33 -7.20
C ASP A 55 10.06 23.02 -5.88
N GLU A 56 9.84 23.88 -4.88
CA GLU A 56 10.32 23.63 -3.50
C GLU A 56 9.38 22.66 -2.79
N ILE A 57 9.91 21.53 -2.34
CA ILE A 57 9.18 20.52 -1.59
C ILE A 57 9.67 20.56 -0.13
N LYS A 58 8.75 20.76 0.82
CA LYS A 58 9.02 20.67 2.26
C LYS A 58 8.28 19.50 2.87
N VAL A 59 9.00 18.65 3.60
CA VAL A 59 8.45 17.48 4.30
C VAL A 59 8.69 17.65 5.79
N TYR A 60 7.61 17.64 6.56
CA TYR A 60 7.62 17.76 8.02
C TYR A 60 7.67 16.34 8.62
N PHE A 61 8.81 15.70 8.48
CA PHE A 61 9.06 14.34 8.90
C PHE A 61 10.15 14.33 9.99
N ASP A 62 9.88 13.59 11.08
CA ASP A 62 10.82 13.41 12.18
C ASP A 62 11.46 12.02 12.07
N GLU A 63 12.70 11.99 11.60
CA GLU A 63 13.47 10.75 11.42
C GLU A 63 13.80 10.07 12.77
N SER A 64 13.78 10.82 13.89
CA SER A 64 14.13 10.28 15.22
C SER A 64 13.04 9.37 15.80
N LYS A 65 11.80 9.45 15.27
CA LYS A 65 10.67 8.61 15.71
C LYS A 65 10.65 7.21 15.12
N LYS A 66 11.64 6.82 14.34
CA LYS A 66 11.78 5.50 13.69
C LYS A 66 12.35 4.39 14.58
N THR A 67 12.17 4.44 15.89
CA THR A 67 12.50 3.32 16.79
C THR A 67 11.29 2.43 17.07
N ALA A 68 10.54 2.05 16.04
CA ALA A 68 9.64 0.91 16.18
C ALA A 68 10.47 -0.37 15.99
N GLU A 69 10.52 -1.23 17.00
CA GLU A 69 11.06 -2.59 16.89
C GLU A 69 10.62 -3.21 15.55
N VAL A 70 11.58 -3.56 14.72
CA VAL A 70 11.32 -4.29 13.48
C VAL A 70 10.87 -5.68 13.87
N LYS A 71 9.56 -5.86 14.05
CA LYS A 71 9.00 -7.18 14.35
C LYS A 71 9.41 -8.16 13.24
N PRO A 72 9.88 -9.35 13.57
CA PRO A 72 10.31 -10.33 12.59
C PRO A 72 9.15 -10.65 11.62
N ILE A 73 9.49 -10.94 10.36
CA ILE A 73 8.53 -11.34 9.35
C ILE A 73 8.17 -12.80 9.58
N THR A 74 6.89 -13.09 9.72
CA THR A 74 6.40 -14.47 9.78
C THR A 74 6.24 -14.97 8.34
N VAL A 75 7.09 -15.91 7.95
CA VAL A 75 7.02 -16.59 6.65
C VAL A 75 6.18 -17.85 6.81
N ALA A 76 5.10 -17.95 6.02
CA ALA A 76 4.22 -19.12 6.01
C ALA A 76 4.67 -20.18 4.99
N PHE A 77 5.27 -19.73 3.87
CA PHE A 77 5.79 -20.60 2.82
C PHE A 77 6.89 -19.89 2.04
N LYS A 78 7.88 -20.64 1.56
CA LYS A 78 8.92 -20.13 0.64
C LYS A 78 9.47 -21.28 -0.20
N ASP A 79 9.61 -21.01 -1.50
CA ASP A 79 10.41 -21.80 -2.44
C ASP A 79 11.30 -20.87 -3.29
N ASP A 80 11.77 -21.32 -4.45
CA ASP A 80 12.61 -20.54 -5.35
C ASP A 80 11.83 -19.47 -6.13
N ASN A 81 10.52 -19.58 -6.20
CA ASN A 81 9.63 -18.74 -6.99
C ASN A 81 8.78 -17.81 -6.14
N LEU A 82 8.32 -18.29 -4.98
CA LEU A 82 7.32 -17.62 -4.16
C LEU A 82 7.76 -17.51 -2.71
N LEU A 83 7.37 -16.41 -2.11
CA LEU A 83 7.41 -16.18 -0.68
C LEU A 83 5.98 -15.79 -0.22
N VAL A 84 5.45 -16.51 0.77
CA VAL A 84 4.17 -16.17 1.40
C VAL A 84 4.44 -15.74 2.84
N ALA A 85 4.13 -14.49 3.14
CA ALA A 85 4.35 -13.92 4.46
C ALA A 85 3.05 -13.44 5.09
N VAL A 86 2.98 -13.45 6.42
CA VAL A 86 1.82 -13.00 7.19
C VAL A 86 1.92 -11.50 7.45
N LYS A 87 1.09 -10.71 6.78
CA LYS A 87 0.99 -9.27 7.05
C LYS A 87 0.18 -9.06 8.35
N PRO A 88 0.71 -8.33 9.34
CA PRO A 88 -0.05 -7.96 10.52
C PRO A 88 -1.19 -6.98 10.19
N ALA A 89 -2.24 -6.97 11.01
CA ALA A 89 -3.24 -5.90 10.99
C ALA A 89 -2.59 -4.53 11.30
N LYS A 90 -3.26 -3.45 10.87
CA LYS A 90 -2.81 -2.06 11.04
C LYS A 90 -1.44 -1.76 10.41
N THR A 91 -1.04 -2.56 9.42
CA THR A 91 0.20 -2.38 8.66
C THR A 91 -0.14 -2.08 7.21
N ASP A 92 0.39 -0.98 6.69
CA ASP A 92 0.25 -0.66 5.26
C ASP A 92 0.99 -1.70 4.41
N ILE A 93 0.45 -2.00 3.23
CA ILE A 93 1.01 -3.06 2.37
C ILE A 93 2.40 -2.72 1.86
N TYR A 94 2.68 -1.45 1.57
CA TYR A 94 3.99 -1.02 1.07
C TYR A 94 5.03 -0.94 2.18
N ASP A 95 4.62 -0.61 3.42
CA ASP A 95 5.50 -0.72 4.59
C ASP A 95 5.86 -2.17 4.86
N PHE A 96 4.88 -3.08 4.70
CA PHE A 96 5.11 -4.50 4.83
C PHE A 96 6.04 -5.03 3.72
N GLU A 97 5.83 -4.62 2.46
CA GLU A 97 6.70 -4.95 1.34
C GLU A 97 8.14 -4.48 1.57
N SER A 98 8.32 -3.24 2.03
CA SER A 98 9.65 -2.70 2.36
C SER A 98 10.38 -3.54 3.41
N ARG A 99 9.66 -3.97 4.46
CA ARG A 99 10.21 -4.87 5.49
C ARG A 99 10.58 -6.24 4.92
N VAL A 100 9.73 -6.83 4.06
CA VAL A 100 10.01 -8.11 3.39
C VAL A 100 11.24 -8.00 2.52
N LYS A 101 11.39 -6.92 1.74
CA LYS A 101 12.56 -6.65 0.90
C LYS A 101 13.86 -6.50 1.70
N GLY A 102 13.79 -6.02 2.93
CA GLY A 102 14.95 -5.97 3.82
C GLY A 102 15.58 -7.34 4.09
N SER A 103 14.76 -8.42 4.15
CA SER A 103 15.23 -9.81 4.35
C SER A 103 15.29 -10.61 3.04
N TYR A 104 14.49 -10.23 2.05
CA TYR A 104 14.36 -10.89 0.74
C TYR A 104 14.40 -9.84 -0.37
N PRO A 105 15.56 -9.35 -0.80
CA PRO A 105 15.70 -8.22 -1.73
C PRO A 105 15.02 -8.42 -3.08
N SER A 106 14.91 -9.67 -3.56
CA SER A 106 14.23 -10.03 -4.81
C SER A 106 12.70 -10.07 -4.70
N ALA A 107 12.14 -9.99 -3.48
CA ALA A 107 10.70 -10.12 -3.29
C ALA A 107 9.93 -8.96 -3.94
N ARG A 108 8.90 -9.31 -4.72
CA ARG A 108 7.98 -8.37 -5.37
C ARG A 108 6.55 -8.72 -5.01
N LEU A 109 5.79 -7.71 -4.67
CA LEU A 109 4.40 -7.87 -4.23
C LEU A 109 3.51 -8.36 -5.37
N ALA A 110 2.87 -9.53 -5.21
CA ALA A 110 1.97 -10.10 -6.21
C ALA A 110 0.51 -9.61 -6.05
N HIS A 111 0.09 -9.28 -4.85
CA HIS A 111 -1.25 -8.73 -4.55
C HIS A 111 -1.24 -7.96 -3.24
N ARG A 112 -2.35 -7.31 -2.94
CA ARG A 112 -2.50 -6.56 -1.69
C ARG A 112 -3.71 -7.02 -0.88
N ILE A 113 -3.63 -6.78 0.42
CA ILE A 113 -4.75 -6.78 1.36
C ILE A 113 -4.76 -5.45 2.12
N ASP A 114 -5.90 -5.07 2.68
CA ASP A 114 -6.06 -3.76 3.31
C ASP A 114 -5.24 -3.60 4.58
N THR A 115 -5.01 -2.35 4.98
CA THR A 115 -4.21 -2.01 6.17
C THR A 115 -4.70 -2.71 7.43
N ASN A 116 -6.01 -2.75 7.64
CA ASN A 116 -6.60 -3.40 8.83
C ASN A 116 -6.75 -4.92 8.69
N THR A 117 -6.57 -5.47 7.49
CA THR A 117 -6.64 -6.92 7.26
C THR A 117 -5.31 -7.57 7.65
N GLN A 118 -5.37 -8.60 8.48
CA GLN A 118 -4.26 -9.51 8.73
C GLN A 118 -4.38 -10.73 7.81
N GLY A 119 -3.25 -11.27 7.35
CA GLY A 119 -3.26 -12.53 6.62
C GLY A 119 -2.14 -12.68 5.61
N LEU A 120 -2.29 -13.69 4.78
CA LEU A 120 -1.27 -14.11 3.81
C LEU A 120 -1.13 -13.12 2.67
N VAL A 121 0.11 -12.75 2.38
CA VAL A 121 0.50 -11.94 1.23
C VAL A 121 1.56 -12.71 0.44
N VAL A 122 1.33 -12.85 -0.85
CA VAL A 122 2.23 -13.55 -1.78
C VAL A 122 3.18 -12.54 -2.39
N PHE A 123 4.45 -12.89 -2.38
CA PHE A 123 5.53 -12.22 -3.09
C PHE A 123 6.13 -13.20 -4.11
N THR A 124 6.58 -12.68 -5.22
CA THR A 124 7.34 -13.42 -6.23
C THR A 124 8.82 -13.12 -6.07
N LEU A 125 9.68 -14.11 -6.32
CA LEU A 125 11.13 -13.99 -6.12
C LEU A 125 11.91 -13.88 -7.43
N ASN A 126 11.24 -14.04 -8.58
CA ASN A 126 11.84 -13.92 -9.92
C ASN A 126 10.81 -13.45 -10.95
N ASP A 127 11.28 -13.09 -12.15
CA ASP A 127 10.46 -12.52 -13.22
C ASP A 127 9.43 -13.51 -13.81
N ILE A 128 9.75 -14.80 -13.81
CA ILE A 128 8.85 -15.85 -14.33
C ILE A 128 7.66 -15.97 -13.40
N ALA A 129 7.92 -16.09 -12.10
CA ALA A 129 6.89 -16.15 -11.07
C ALA A 129 6.03 -14.87 -11.05
N GLU A 130 6.62 -13.69 -11.27
CA GLU A 130 5.89 -12.42 -11.32
C GLU A 130 4.86 -12.41 -12.47
N LYS A 131 5.27 -12.82 -13.67
CA LYS A 131 4.37 -12.89 -14.84
C LYS A 131 3.23 -13.88 -14.60
N GLU A 132 3.53 -15.04 -14.04
CA GLU A 132 2.53 -16.07 -13.77
C GLU A 132 1.57 -15.65 -12.66
N ALA A 133 2.08 -15.08 -11.56
CA ALA A 133 1.24 -14.54 -10.50
C ALA A 133 0.32 -13.44 -11.02
N TYR A 134 0.83 -12.49 -11.83
CA TYR A 134 0.02 -11.45 -12.45
C TYR A 134 -1.13 -12.03 -13.27
N ARG A 135 -0.86 -13.03 -14.13
CA ARG A 135 -1.89 -13.70 -14.94
C ARG A 135 -2.93 -14.38 -14.05
N SER A 136 -2.49 -15.15 -13.05
CA SER A 136 -3.35 -15.92 -12.16
C SER A 136 -4.27 -15.02 -11.32
N PHE A 137 -3.77 -13.90 -10.80
CA PHE A 137 -4.57 -12.91 -10.07
C PHE A 137 -5.56 -12.20 -11.01
N LYS A 138 -5.11 -11.76 -12.19
CA LYS A 138 -5.93 -11.05 -13.17
C LYS A 138 -7.08 -11.94 -13.68
N SER A 139 -6.81 -13.21 -13.94
CA SER A 139 -7.80 -14.19 -14.39
C SER A 139 -8.66 -14.78 -13.26
N ARG A 140 -8.48 -14.30 -12.01
CA ARG A 140 -9.21 -14.77 -10.82
C ARG A 140 -9.10 -16.28 -10.58
N LEU A 141 -8.00 -16.90 -10.98
CA LEU A 141 -7.72 -18.31 -10.74
C LEU A 141 -7.35 -18.59 -9.27
N ILE A 142 -6.87 -17.58 -8.55
CA ILE A 142 -6.51 -17.69 -7.14
C ILE A 142 -7.74 -17.49 -6.28
N LYS A 143 -8.14 -18.53 -5.56
CA LYS A 143 -9.20 -18.47 -4.57
C LYS A 143 -8.69 -17.82 -3.29
N LYS A 144 -9.36 -16.75 -2.85
CA LYS A 144 -9.07 -16.06 -1.59
C LYS A 144 -10.20 -16.29 -0.61
N THR A 145 -9.85 -16.76 0.59
CA THR A 145 -10.80 -16.99 1.69
C THR A 145 -10.45 -16.07 2.85
N TYR A 146 -11.47 -15.47 3.46
CA TYR A 146 -11.32 -14.57 4.59
C TYR A 146 -12.24 -15.01 5.74
N LEU A 147 -11.78 -14.74 6.96
CA LEU A 147 -12.60 -14.76 8.15
C LEU A 147 -12.91 -13.32 8.55
N ALA A 148 -14.17 -13.04 8.86
CA ALA A 148 -14.60 -11.73 9.30
C ALA A 148 -15.54 -11.85 10.51
N GLU A 149 -15.31 -11.03 11.53
CA GLU A 149 -16.25 -10.81 12.61
C GLU A 149 -17.26 -9.75 12.18
N VAL A 150 -18.53 -10.01 12.38
CA VAL A 150 -19.64 -9.13 11.98
C VAL A 150 -20.63 -8.96 13.11
N TYR A 151 -21.36 -7.83 13.09
CA TYR A 151 -22.46 -7.62 14.03
C TYR A 151 -23.70 -8.39 13.59
N GLY A 152 -24.38 -9.00 14.56
CA GLY A 152 -25.61 -9.75 14.34
C GLY A 152 -25.40 -11.18 13.85
N VAL A 153 -26.49 -11.81 13.44
CA VAL A 153 -26.52 -13.19 12.98
C VAL A 153 -27.04 -13.21 11.55
N PHE A 154 -26.29 -13.87 10.65
CA PHE A 154 -26.74 -14.05 9.28
C PHE A 154 -27.89 -15.05 9.20
N SER A 155 -28.96 -14.64 8.49
CA SER A 155 -30.06 -15.51 8.10
C SER A 155 -30.40 -15.25 6.62
N PRO A 156 -30.19 -16.24 5.72
CA PRO A 156 -29.63 -17.59 5.93
C PRO A 156 -28.13 -17.61 6.28
N ARG A 157 -27.65 -18.70 6.85
CA ARG A 157 -26.23 -18.86 7.27
C ARG A 157 -25.23 -18.83 6.15
N ALA A 158 -25.67 -19.01 4.92
CA ALA A 158 -24.83 -18.93 3.71
C ALA A 158 -25.57 -18.19 2.60
N GLY A 159 -24.84 -17.44 1.80
CA GLY A 159 -25.43 -16.67 0.70
C GLY A 159 -24.38 -15.89 -0.07
N ARG A 160 -24.87 -15.17 -1.09
CA ARG A 160 -24.08 -14.22 -1.87
C ARG A 160 -24.62 -12.81 -1.64
N LEU A 161 -23.72 -11.90 -1.25
CA LEU A 161 -24.01 -10.47 -1.22
C LEU A 161 -23.40 -9.82 -2.46
N THR A 162 -24.17 -9.00 -3.16
CA THR A 162 -23.70 -8.28 -4.34
C THR A 162 -24.07 -6.80 -4.19
N ASP A 163 -23.06 -5.95 -4.22
CA ASP A 163 -23.20 -4.51 -4.16
C ASP A 163 -22.35 -3.86 -5.25
N TYR A 164 -22.70 -2.64 -5.63
CA TYR A 164 -21.98 -1.82 -6.59
C TYR A 164 -21.26 -0.69 -5.87
N LEU A 165 -19.99 -0.50 -6.17
CA LEU A 165 -19.11 0.45 -5.50
C LEU A 165 -18.72 1.57 -6.46
N LEU A 166 -18.98 2.81 -6.08
CA LEU A 166 -18.48 3.99 -6.79
C LEU A 166 -17.50 4.73 -5.90
N LYS A 167 -16.27 4.85 -6.36
CA LYS A 167 -15.23 5.62 -5.67
C LYS A 167 -15.17 7.02 -6.24
N ASP A 168 -15.31 8.02 -5.37
CA ASP A 168 -14.98 9.40 -5.69
C ASP A 168 -13.45 9.59 -5.64
N GLU A 169 -12.84 9.79 -6.80
CA GLU A 169 -11.38 9.95 -6.94
C GLU A 169 -10.85 11.21 -6.25
N LYS A 170 -11.68 12.25 -6.05
CA LYS A 170 -11.28 13.51 -5.42
C LYS A 170 -11.27 13.40 -3.89
N SER A 171 -12.34 12.84 -3.33
CA SER A 171 -12.49 12.71 -1.88
C SER A 171 -11.92 11.39 -1.35
N GLY A 172 -11.70 10.39 -2.22
CA GLY A 172 -11.32 9.03 -1.85
C GLY A 172 -12.42 8.24 -1.14
N THR A 173 -13.66 8.80 -1.06
CA THR A 173 -14.78 8.12 -0.45
C THR A 173 -15.40 7.09 -1.38
N VAL A 174 -15.91 5.98 -0.80
CA VAL A 174 -16.61 4.93 -1.54
C VAL A 174 -18.08 4.95 -1.15
N LYS A 175 -18.96 5.05 -2.15
CA LYS A 175 -20.42 4.91 -1.97
C LYS A 175 -20.83 3.51 -2.43
N ILE A 176 -21.78 2.93 -1.69
CA ILE A 176 -22.30 1.58 -1.95
C ILE A 176 -23.73 1.70 -2.47
N PHE A 177 -24.04 0.97 -3.54
CA PHE A 177 -25.34 0.95 -4.19
C PHE A 177 -25.83 -0.49 -4.36
N LYS A 178 -27.15 -0.70 -4.29
CA LYS A 178 -27.79 -2.01 -4.50
C LYS A 178 -28.06 -2.32 -5.98
N THR A 179 -28.02 -1.29 -6.83
CA THR A 179 -28.20 -1.38 -8.28
C THR A 179 -26.96 -0.86 -9.01
N PRO A 180 -26.71 -1.28 -10.26
CA PRO A 180 -25.64 -0.73 -11.08
C PRO A 180 -25.71 0.80 -11.13
N VAL A 181 -24.54 1.43 -11.01
CA VAL A 181 -24.37 2.88 -11.15
C VAL A 181 -23.87 3.14 -12.56
N ALA A 182 -24.57 3.96 -13.32
CA ALA A 182 -24.19 4.34 -14.68
C ALA A 182 -22.97 5.27 -14.70
#